data_abc293151a6ab8294320828b4c67835a
#
_entry.id   abc293151a6ab8294320828b4c67835a
#
_cell.length_a   1.000
_cell.length_b   1.000
_cell.length_c   1.000
_cell.angle_alpha   90.00
_cell.angle_beta   90.00
_cell.angle_gamma   90.00
#
_symmetry.space_group_name_H-M   'P 1'
#
loop_
_entity.id
_entity.type
_entity.pdbx_description
1 polymer ?
#
loop_
_entity_poly.entity_id
_entity_poly.type
_entity_poly.pdbx_seq_one_letter_code
_entity_poly.pdbx_strand_id
1 'polypeptide(L)'
;MTADDYETLIPSRIYPETESISVFGGEELIPPQYGKVFISIKPRFGDFLPNLVKENIRNRLKKFAVAGIVPEILDLKYLYLEVNSKLYYNSNLAPSSEFVSSVAQSNANKYSESTELNKYGARFKYSKFLKILDDSHESVTSNITTVEMRRDLRVVLNTLTEYQIGFGNEFHIKNMAGYNIKSTAFRVAGLNQNVYISDIPNTNRIDGSLFLFTVPSVNSTNPTVVRRNVGTINYQKGIVTINPINILAGKIKDGQPIIELSAVPRSNDVVGLQDLYLQLDISNSNFEMVVDNIASGLDPSASNYITSSSYANGALVRVTGDIATTSGQRVVNVSNVSATATTRTGSTASTTTTTTTTTTSTTPSAASGTSTGGSSSSGGSYSY
;
A
#
# COMPACT_ATOMS: atom_id res chain seq x y z
N MET A 1 -11.04 27.45 31.30
CA MET A 1 -10.11 26.36 30.99
C MET A 1 -10.34 25.96 29.56
N THR A 2 -9.38 26.19 28.71
CA THR A 2 -9.42 25.88 27.26
C THR A 2 -8.86 24.47 26.99
N ALA A 3 -8.93 23.97 25.77
CA ALA A 3 -8.30 22.71 25.39
C ALA A 3 -6.79 22.73 25.66
N ASP A 4 -6.13 23.84 25.33
CA ASP A 4 -4.68 24.03 25.55
C ASP A 4 -4.29 23.99 27.03
N ASP A 5 -5.17 24.47 27.93
CA ASP A 5 -4.93 24.40 29.37
C ASP A 5 -4.90 22.93 29.83
N TYR A 6 -5.78 22.07 29.31
CA TYR A 6 -5.77 20.64 29.61
C TYR A 6 -4.55 19.94 29.03
N GLU A 7 -4.14 20.30 27.81
CA GLU A 7 -2.95 19.75 27.16
C GLU A 7 -1.66 20.07 27.94
N THR A 8 -1.62 21.23 28.57
CA THR A 8 -0.47 21.62 29.42
C THR A 8 -0.55 21.03 30.82
N LEU A 9 -1.75 21.03 31.44
CA LEU A 9 -1.94 20.61 32.81
C LEU A 9 -1.75 19.10 33.02
N ILE A 10 -2.22 18.29 32.07
CA ILE A 10 -2.18 16.84 32.22
C ILE A 10 -0.75 16.32 32.26
N PRO A 11 0.13 16.60 31.29
CA PRO A 11 1.51 16.12 31.33
C PRO A 11 2.32 16.72 32.49
N SER A 12 2.06 17.99 32.85
CA SER A 12 2.86 18.68 33.85
C SER A 12 2.55 18.32 35.30
N ARG A 13 1.26 18.00 35.61
CA ARG A 13 0.82 17.85 37.05
C ARG A 13 0.00 16.61 37.30
N ILE A 14 -0.72 16.08 36.31
CA ILE A 14 -1.71 15.03 36.54
C ILE A 14 -1.16 13.67 36.17
N TYR A 15 -0.61 13.54 34.96
CA TYR A 15 -0.03 12.32 34.42
C TYR A 15 1.24 12.59 33.62
N PRO A 16 2.42 12.65 34.27
CA PRO A 16 3.69 12.97 33.63
C PRO A 16 4.17 11.95 32.61
N GLU A 17 3.62 10.72 32.66
CA GLU A 17 3.96 9.67 31.70
C GLU A 17 3.18 9.78 30.39
N THR A 18 2.69 10.96 30.07
CA THR A 18 2.08 11.30 28.79
C THR A 18 3.16 11.51 27.75
N GLU A 19 3.06 10.79 26.63
CA GLU A 19 3.92 11.00 25.47
C GLU A 19 3.30 12.02 24.52
N SER A 20 2.03 11.86 24.22
CA SER A 20 1.26 12.80 23.41
C SER A 20 -0.18 12.87 23.92
N ILE A 21 -0.80 14.02 23.76
CA ILE A 21 -2.16 14.27 24.20
C ILE A 21 -2.91 15.04 23.11
N SER A 22 -4.18 14.78 23.01
CA SER A 22 -5.11 15.56 22.20
C SER A 22 -6.35 15.87 23.02
N VAL A 23 -6.75 17.13 22.99
CA VAL A 23 -7.93 17.61 23.71
C VAL A 23 -8.81 18.38 22.73
N PHE A 24 -10.08 18.01 22.65
CA PHE A 24 -11.04 18.66 21.77
C PHE A 24 -12.41 18.79 22.43
N GLY A 25 -13.18 19.78 22.01
CA GLY A 25 -14.50 20.03 22.53
C GLY A 25 -15.53 19.04 22.00
N GLY A 26 -16.56 18.78 22.79
CA GLY A 26 -17.66 17.92 22.34
C GLY A 26 -18.48 18.51 21.21
N GLU A 27 -18.39 19.81 20.95
CA GLU A 27 -18.99 20.48 19.81
C GLU A 27 -18.40 20.07 18.47
N GLU A 28 -17.15 19.56 18.48
CA GLU A 28 -16.47 19.08 17.27
C GLU A 28 -16.94 17.67 16.82
N LEU A 29 -17.68 16.97 17.68
CA LEU A 29 -18.21 15.64 17.37
C LEU A 29 -19.48 15.70 16.50
N ILE A 30 -19.74 14.61 15.81
CA ILE A 30 -20.96 14.41 15.04
C ILE A 30 -21.68 13.16 15.57
N PRO A 31 -22.82 13.28 16.29
CA PRO A 31 -23.51 14.51 16.71
C PRO A 31 -22.78 15.26 17.83
N PRO A 32 -22.93 16.62 17.91
CA PRO A 32 -22.26 17.43 18.94
C PRO A 32 -22.69 17.04 20.37
N GLN A 33 -21.73 17.02 21.29
CA GLN A 33 -21.96 16.75 22.70
C GLN A 33 -21.50 17.95 23.55
N TYR A 34 -22.38 18.91 23.74
CA TYR A 34 -22.07 20.14 24.50
C TYR A 34 -21.81 19.84 25.98
N GLY A 35 -20.95 20.67 26.60
CA GLY A 35 -20.59 20.54 28.01
C GLY A 35 -19.57 19.42 28.29
N LYS A 36 -19.02 18.81 27.29
CA LYS A 36 -17.94 17.80 27.43
C LYS A 36 -16.66 18.25 26.75
N VAL A 37 -15.56 17.87 27.34
CA VAL A 37 -14.22 17.94 26.75
C VAL A 37 -13.67 16.54 26.67
N PHE A 38 -13.27 16.13 25.48
CA PHE A 38 -12.71 14.83 25.21
C PHE A 38 -11.19 14.89 25.23
N ILE A 39 -10.59 13.94 25.92
CA ILE A 39 -9.16 13.87 26.15
C ILE A 39 -8.69 12.49 25.71
N SER A 40 -7.79 12.46 24.74
CA SER A 40 -7.14 11.24 24.29
C SER A 40 -5.65 11.33 24.65
N ILE A 41 -5.12 10.32 25.36
CA ILE A 41 -3.76 10.33 25.88
C ILE A 41 -3.01 9.12 25.37
N LYS A 42 -1.87 9.35 24.71
CA LYS A 42 -0.88 8.31 24.41
C LYS A 42 0.08 8.22 25.60
N PRO A 43 0.12 7.11 26.34
CA PRO A 43 1.11 6.93 27.39
C PRO A 43 2.50 6.69 26.78
N ARG A 44 3.55 7.06 27.54
CA ARG A 44 4.94 6.79 27.15
C ARG A 44 5.27 5.32 27.13
N PHE A 45 4.64 4.55 28.02
CA PHE A 45 4.80 3.11 28.11
C PHE A 45 3.47 2.41 27.89
N GLY A 46 3.44 1.43 26.97
CA GLY A 46 2.24 0.67 26.62
C GLY A 46 1.36 1.35 25.56
N ASP A 47 0.37 0.60 25.10
CA ASP A 47 -0.49 0.99 23.98
C ASP A 47 -1.86 1.52 24.42
N PHE A 48 -2.21 1.43 25.69
CA PHE A 48 -3.48 1.92 26.22
C PHE A 48 -3.37 2.32 27.68
N LEU A 49 -4.31 3.18 28.12
CA LEU A 49 -4.46 3.53 29.52
C LEU A 49 -5.41 2.55 30.23
N PRO A 50 -4.98 1.88 31.31
CA PRO A 50 -5.87 1.08 32.14
C PRO A 50 -7.03 1.93 32.73
N ASN A 51 -8.20 1.32 32.91
CA ASN A 51 -9.38 2.03 33.43
C ASN A 51 -9.14 2.69 34.79
N LEU A 52 -8.35 2.06 35.66
CA LEU A 52 -7.99 2.63 36.96
C LEU A 52 -7.19 3.94 36.80
N VAL A 53 -6.26 3.99 35.83
CA VAL A 53 -5.47 5.21 35.55
C VAL A 53 -6.37 6.31 35.00
N LYS A 54 -7.30 5.98 34.10
CA LYS A 54 -8.29 6.95 33.57
C LYS A 54 -9.15 7.55 34.70
N GLU A 55 -9.62 6.73 35.62
CA GLU A 55 -10.40 7.18 36.78
C GLU A 55 -9.56 8.09 37.69
N ASN A 56 -8.31 7.75 37.94
CA ASN A 56 -7.39 8.59 38.72
C ASN A 56 -7.15 9.96 38.05
N ILE A 57 -6.91 9.96 36.74
CA ILE A 57 -6.75 11.19 35.97
C ILE A 57 -8.05 12.01 36.05
N ARG A 58 -9.21 11.42 35.82
CA ARG A 58 -10.52 12.08 35.90
C ARG A 58 -10.76 12.70 37.27
N ASN A 59 -10.45 11.98 38.36
CA ASN A 59 -10.62 12.48 39.71
C ASN A 59 -9.66 13.64 40.05
N ARG A 60 -8.44 13.62 39.52
CA ARG A 60 -7.51 14.75 39.67
C ARG A 60 -7.97 15.96 38.85
N LEU A 61 -8.50 15.75 37.64
CA LEU A 61 -9.02 16.81 36.77
C LEU A 61 -10.24 17.53 37.39
N LYS A 62 -11.08 16.85 38.19
CA LYS A 62 -12.23 17.47 38.87
C LYS A 62 -11.84 18.67 39.74
N LYS A 63 -10.60 18.73 40.25
CA LYS A 63 -10.10 19.86 41.06
C LYS A 63 -9.87 21.11 40.22
N PHE A 64 -9.72 20.98 38.93
CA PHE A 64 -9.43 22.04 37.98
C PHE A 64 -10.58 22.29 37.00
N ALA A 65 -11.62 21.44 37.01
CA ALA A 65 -12.73 21.54 36.09
C ALA A 65 -13.54 22.83 36.35
N VAL A 66 -13.93 23.49 35.28
CA VAL A 66 -14.88 24.61 35.33
C VAL A 66 -16.28 24.05 35.46
N ALA A 67 -17.13 24.73 36.24
CA ALA A 67 -18.52 24.33 36.41
C ALA A 67 -19.23 24.20 35.06
N GLY A 68 -19.88 23.07 34.82
CA GLY A 68 -20.61 22.79 33.58
C GLY A 68 -19.78 22.11 32.47
N ILE A 69 -18.47 21.88 32.66
CA ILE A 69 -17.63 21.14 31.71
C ILE A 69 -17.19 19.82 32.33
N VAL A 70 -17.49 18.71 31.66
CA VAL A 70 -17.13 17.36 32.10
C VAL A 70 -16.00 16.82 31.23
N PRO A 71 -14.79 16.58 31.79
CA PRO A 71 -13.71 15.94 31.06
C PRO A 71 -13.99 14.42 30.93
N GLU A 72 -13.92 13.93 29.72
CA GLU A 72 -14.09 12.51 29.38
C GLU A 72 -12.82 11.98 28.70
N ILE A 73 -12.25 10.91 29.27
CA ILE A 73 -11.02 10.31 28.71
C ILE A 73 -11.42 9.21 27.76
N LEU A 74 -11.06 9.39 26.49
CA LEU A 74 -11.31 8.43 25.43
C LEU A 74 -10.24 7.33 25.40
N ASP A 75 -10.65 6.17 24.90
CA ASP A 75 -9.71 5.13 24.51
C ASP A 75 -8.89 5.57 23.31
N LEU A 76 -7.59 5.30 23.38
CA LEU A 76 -6.68 5.57 22.28
C LEU A 76 -7.05 4.72 21.07
N LYS A 77 -7.24 5.39 19.94
CA LYS A 77 -7.52 4.77 18.66
C LYS A 77 -6.29 4.93 17.77
N TYR A 78 -5.82 3.83 17.25
CA TYR A 78 -4.67 3.81 16.34
C TYR A 78 -5.09 3.77 14.87
N LEU A 79 -4.40 4.54 14.05
CA LEU A 79 -4.29 4.34 12.61
C LEU A 79 -2.88 3.81 12.34
N TYR A 80 -2.79 2.53 12.10
CA TYR A 80 -1.52 1.90 11.73
C TYR A 80 -1.24 2.15 10.26
N LEU A 81 0.02 2.48 9.98
CA LEU A 81 0.56 2.50 8.62
C LEU A 81 1.46 1.30 8.44
N GLU A 82 1.21 0.54 7.41
CA GLU A 82 2.05 -0.57 6.99
C GLU A 82 2.67 -0.22 5.63
N VAL A 83 3.94 -0.47 5.49
CA VAL A 83 4.67 -0.20 4.26
C VAL A 83 5.17 -1.50 3.65
N ASN A 84 5.04 -1.61 2.35
CA ASN A 84 5.64 -2.69 1.58
C ASN A 84 6.63 -2.07 0.61
N SER A 85 7.92 -2.22 0.93
CA SER A 85 9.04 -1.58 0.25
C SER A 85 9.90 -2.63 -0.44
N LYS A 86 10.11 -2.44 -1.75
CA LYS A 86 11.13 -3.16 -2.52
C LYS A 86 12.31 -2.23 -2.69
N LEU A 87 13.43 -2.58 -2.06
CA LEU A 87 14.67 -1.83 -2.16
C LEU A 87 15.61 -2.51 -3.16
N TYR A 88 15.98 -1.78 -4.18
CA TYR A 88 16.96 -2.21 -5.15
C TYR A 88 18.37 -1.83 -4.67
N TYR A 89 19.29 -2.77 -4.71
CA TYR A 89 20.63 -2.53 -4.19
C TYR A 89 21.73 -3.11 -5.09
N ASN A 90 22.90 -2.47 -5.06
CA ASN A 90 24.11 -2.95 -5.71
C ASN A 90 24.80 -3.98 -4.85
N SER A 91 24.83 -5.22 -5.31
CA SER A 91 25.43 -6.35 -4.56
C SER A 91 26.95 -6.23 -4.39
N ASN A 92 27.63 -5.41 -5.16
CA ASN A 92 29.09 -5.20 -5.03
C ASN A 92 29.44 -4.25 -3.87
N LEU A 93 28.50 -3.41 -3.44
CA LEU A 93 28.69 -2.43 -2.37
C LEU A 93 28.07 -2.89 -1.04
N ALA A 94 27.18 -3.88 -1.09
CA ALA A 94 26.49 -4.40 0.08
C ALA A 94 27.24 -5.59 0.70
N PRO A 95 27.41 -5.63 2.04
CA PRO A 95 27.96 -6.81 2.73
C PRO A 95 27.04 -8.03 2.59
N SER A 96 25.74 -7.85 2.74
CA SER A 96 24.67 -8.83 2.45
C SER A 96 23.31 -8.14 2.32
N SER A 97 22.34 -8.84 1.73
CA SER A 97 20.95 -8.35 1.62
C SER A 97 20.30 -8.12 2.97
N GLU A 98 20.56 -9.05 3.92
CA GLU A 98 20.01 -9.00 5.28
C GLU A 98 20.55 -7.81 6.07
N PHE A 99 21.83 -7.48 5.87
CA PHE A 99 22.44 -6.29 6.48
C PHE A 99 21.75 -5.02 6.02
N VAL A 100 21.61 -4.82 4.70
CA VAL A 100 20.95 -3.63 4.14
C VAL A 100 19.48 -3.54 4.59
N SER A 101 18.76 -4.69 4.60
CA SER A 101 17.40 -4.77 5.09
C SER A 101 17.31 -4.34 6.56
N SER A 102 18.21 -4.82 7.42
CA SER A 102 18.22 -4.48 8.84
C SER A 102 18.50 -3.00 9.09
N VAL A 103 19.38 -2.39 8.30
CA VAL A 103 19.67 -0.95 8.37
C VAL A 103 18.46 -0.13 7.92
N ALA A 104 17.82 -0.53 6.82
CA ALA A 104 16.60 0.14 6.33
C ALA A 104 15.46 0.06 7.37
N GLN A 105 15.23 -1.11 7.97
CA GLN A 105 14.25 -1.28 9.04
C GLN A 105 14.59 -0.44 10.28
N SER A 106 15.87 -0.39 10.68
CA SER A 106 16.31 0.43 11.81
C SER A 106 16.06 1.92 11.55
N ASN A 107 16.33 2.42 10.35
CA ASN A 107 16.08 3.81 9.98
C ASN A 107 14.58 4.12 9.89
N ALA A 108 13.79 3.19 9.37
CA ALA A 108 12.33 3.29 9.38
C ALA A 108 11.78 3.33 10.81
N ASN A 109 12.32 2.53 11.72
CA ASN A 109 11.93 2.54 13.12
C ASN A 109 12.29 3.87 13.83
N LYS A 110 13.49 4.40 13.59
CA LYS A 110 13.88 5.73 14.09
C LYS A 110 12.93 6.83 13.58
N TYR A 111 12.47 6.72 12.33
CA TYR A 111 11.48 7.66 11.80
C TYR A 111 10.12 7.50 12.47
N SER A 112 9.68 6.27 12.75
CA SER A 112 8.42 6.01 13.46
C SER A 112 8.39 6.62 14.87
N GLU A 113 9.53 6.61 15.55
CA GLU A 113 9.71 7.16 16.90
C GLU A 113 10.05 8.67 16.91
N SER A 114 10.19 9.27 15.73
CA SER A 114 10.53 10.69 15.62
C SER A 114 9.41 11.58 16.16
N THR A 115 9.77 12.76 16.66
CA THR A 115 8.82 13.77 17.15
C THR A 115 7.83 14.26 16.08
N GLU A 116 8.12 13.99 14.81
CA GLU A 116 7.20 14.32 13.71
C GLU A 116 6.01 13.36 13.63
N LEU A 117 6.24 12.06 13.87
CA LEU A 117 5.18 11.04 13.81
C LEU A 117 4.60 10.70 15.17
N ASN A 118 5.41 10.78 16.23
CA ASN A 118 5.00 10.36 17.57
C ASN A 118 4.19 11.44 18.31
N LYS A 119 3.12 11.92 17.66
CA LYS A 119 2.18 12.91 18.22
C LYS A 119 0.81 12.82 17.56
N TYR A 120 -0.21 13.32 18.22
CA TYR A 120 -1.51 13.54 17.59
C TYR A 120 -1.43 14.59 16.48
N GLY A 121 -2.26 14.44 15.45
CA GLY A 121 -2.21 15.32 14.28
C GLY A 121 -0.94 15.16 13.43
N ALA A 122 -0.18 14.10 13.65
CA ALA A 122 1.02 13.82 12.85
C ALA A 122 0.67 13.59 11.38
N ARG A 123 1.62 13.91 10.52
CA ARG A 123 1.51 13.64 9.08
C ARG A 123 2.67 12.77 8.64
N PHE A 124 2.33 11.60 8.13
CA PHE A 124 3.29 10.76 7.41
C PHE A 124 3.56 11.39 6.04
N LYS A 125 4.80 11.77 5.80
CA LYS A 125 5.28 12.36 4.55
C LYS A 125 5.96 11.27 3.73
N TYR A 126 5.29 10.80 2.71
CA TYR A 126 5.77 9.71 1.86
C TYR A 126 7.15 9.98 1.25
N SER A 127 7.34 11.15 0.66
CA SER A 127 8.62 11.53 0.04
C SER A 127 9.79 11.55 1.02
N LYS A 128 9.53 11.97 2.28
CA LYS A 128 10.55 11.95 3.33
C LYS A 128 10.90 10.51 3.72
N PHE A 129 9.91 9.65 3.82
CA PHE A 129 10.11 8.24 4.13
C PHE A 129 10.91 7.53 3.03
N LEU A 130 10.58 7.76 1.74
CA LEU A 130 11.36 7.24 0.62
C LEU A 130 12.82 7.66 0.71
N LYS A 131 13.07 8.95 0.98
CA LYS A 131 14.44 9.45 1.16
C LYS A 131 15.17 8.75 2.31
N ILE A 132 14.51 8.49 3.43
CA ILE A 132 15.12 7.77 4.56
C ILE A 132 15.50 6.34 4.15
N LEU A 133 14.72 5.69 3.30
CA LEU A 133 15.03 4.37 2.77
C LEU A 133 16.17 4.41 1.76
N ASP A 134 16.18 5.38 0.84
CA ASP A 134 17.25 5.55 -0.15
C ASP A 134 18.60 5.89 0.53
N ASP A 135 18.56 6.75 1.53
CA ASP A 135 19.75 7.16 2.29
C ASP A 135 20.16 6.11 3.35
N SER A 136 19.48 4.96 3.44
CA SER A 136 19.76 3.96 4.49
C SER A 136 21.14 3.32 4.37
N HIS A 137 21.60 3.06 3.15
CA HIS A 137 22.92 2.50 2.87
C HIS A 137 23.36 2.92 1.46
N GLU A 138 24.67 3.11 1.27
CA GLU A 138 25.27 3.52 -0.04
C GLU A 138 25.00 2.54 -1.18
N SER A 139 24.71 1.28 -0.87
CA SER A 139 24.37 0.27 -1.88
C SER A 139 22.96 0.40 -2.41
N VAL A 140 22.05 1.12 -1.73
CA VAL A 140 20.65 1.28 -2.18
C VAL A 140 20.62 2.21 -3.37
N THR A 141 20.08 1.74 -4.49
CA THR A 141 19.99 2.50 -5.74
C THR A 141 18.63 3.13 -5.95
N SER A 142 17.57 2.46 -5.50
CA SER A 142 16.20 2.97 -5.58
C SER A 142 15.26 2.15 -4.69
N ASN A 143 14.06 2.68 -4.44
CA ASN A 143 13.01 1.95 -3.77
C ASN A 143 11.65 2.10 -4.46
N ILE A 144 10.80 1.09 -4.33
CA ILE A 144 9.39 1.13 -4.69
C ILE A 144 8.60 0.77 -3.45
N THR A 145 7.91 1.75 -2.89
CA THR A 145 7.19 1.59 -1.62
C THR A 145 5.70 1.84 -1.80
N THR A 146 4.88 0.98 -1.24
CA THR A 146 3.43 1.17 -1.14
C THR A 146 3.04 1.31 0.32
N VAL A 147 1.97 2.08 0.56
CA VAL A 147 1.46 2.38 1.90
C VAL A 147 0.05 1.82 2.03
N GLU A 148 -0.20 1.10 3.10
CA GLU A 148 -1.54 0.65 3.49
C GLU A 148 -1.87 1.20 4.89
N MET A 149 -3.12 1.63 5.06
CA MET A 149 -3.65 2.03 6.37
C MET A 149 -4.37 0.85 6.99
N ARG A 150 -4.15 0.59 8.28
CA ARG A 150 -4.85 -0.44 9.03
C ARG A 150 -5.53 0.11 10.28
N ARG A 151 -6.74 -0.37 10.54
CA ARG A 151 -7.48 -0.12 11.77
C ARG A 151 -7.91 -1.45 12.38
N ASP A 152 -7.78 -1.56 13.70
CA ASP A 152 -8.22 -2.71 14.48
C ASP A 152 -9.64 -2.42 15.01
N LEU A 153 -10.62 -3.13 14.47
CA LEU A 153 -11.99 -3.09 14.94
C LEU A 153 -12.17 -4.05 16.12
N ARG A 154 -12.43 -3.55 17.30
CA ARG A 154 -12.86 -4.38 18.43
C ARG A 154 -14.30 -4.84 18.22
N VAL A 155 -14.52 -6.13 18.24
CA VAL A 155 -15.85 -6.72 17.97
C VAL A 155 -16.47 -7.30 19.24
N VAL A 156 -17.80 -7.18 19.33
CA VAL A 156 -18.59 -7.84 20.37
C VAL A 156 -19.08 -9.16 19.81
N LEU A 157 -18.67 -10.28 20.42
CA LEU A 157 -19.04 -11.60 19.93
C LEU A 157 -20.48 -11.95 20.32
N ASN A 158 -21.11 -12.77 19.49
CA ASN A 158 -22.46 -13.32 19.70
C ASN A 158 -23.57 -12.26 19.86
N THR A 159 -23.35 -11.06 19.35
CA THR A 159 -24.29 -9.94 19.42
C THR A 159 -24.47 -9.32 18.04
N LEU A 160 -25.73 -8.99 17.71
CA LEU A 160 -26.04 -8.27 16.48
C LEU A 160 -25.69 -6.81 16.68
N THR A 161 -24.57 -6.36 16.10
CA THR A 161 -24.02 -5.02 16.33
C THR A 161 -23.65 -4.37 14.99
N GLU A 162 -23.93 -3.08 14.88
CA GLU A 162 -23.45 -2.22 13.80
C GLU A 162 -22.06 -1.66 14.17
N TYR A 163 -21.19 -1.55 13.19
CA TYR A 163 -19.85 -1.00 13.39
C TYR A 163 -19.57 0.12 12.39
N GLN A 164 -19.01 1.21 12.87
CA GLN A 164 -18.51 2.29 12.05
C GLN A 164 -17.03 2.56 12.36
N ILE A 165 -16.22 2.64 11.31
CA ILE A 165 -14.78 2.84 11.42
C ILE A 165 -14.38 3.97 10.49
N GLY A 166 -13.78 5.03 11.05
CA GLY A 166 -13.17 6.11 10.28
C GLY A 166 -11.66 5.92 10.20
N PHE A 167 -11.10 6.07 9.02
CA PHE A 167 -9.64 6.13 8.78
C PHE A 167 -9.15 7.58 8.69
N GLY A 168 -10.06 8.54 8.53
CA GLY A 168 -9.73 9.97 8.46
C GLY A 168 -8.97 10.40 7.22
N ASN A 169 -8.75 9.49 6.28
CA ASN A 169 -8.06 9.73 5.02
C ASN A 169 -8.85 9.12 3.88
N GLU A 170 -8.81 9.76 2.71
CA GLU A 170 -9.50 9.26 1.53
C GLU A 170 -8.93 7.91 1.09
N PHE A 171 -9.82 7.02 0.62
CA PHE A 171 -9.44 5.73 0.09
C PHE A 171 -9.16 5.77 -1.41
N HIS A 172 -8.20 4.98 -1.84
CA HIS A 172 -7.92 4.77 -3.26
C HIS A 172 -8.99 3.88 -3.90
N ILE A 173 -9.40 4.22 -5.13
CA ILE A 173 -10.25 3.36 -5.96
C ILE A 173 -9.41 2.86 -7.12
N LYS A 174 -8.94 1.63 -7.03
CA LYS A 174 -8.09 1.02 -8.04
C LYS A 174 -8.87 0.80 -9.35
N ASN A 175 -10.06 0.20 -9.24
CA ASN A 175 -10.96 -0.05 -10.36
C ASN A 175 -12.41 -0.23 -9.85
N MET A 176 -13.36 -0.39 -10.75
CA MET A 176 -14.77 -0.59 -10.40
C MET A 176 -15.10 -2.00 -9.87
N ALA A 177 -14.17 -2.93 -9.92
CA ALA A 177 -14.34 -4.25 -9.29
C ALA A 177 -14.14 -4.20 -7.77
N GLY A 178 -13.55 -3.11 -7.25
CA GLY A 178 -13.34 -2.90 -5.83
C GLY A 178 -12.09 -3.60 -5.30
N TYR A 179 -12.23 -4.23 -4.11
CA TYR A 179 -11.16 -4.93 -3.39
C TYR A 179 -10.05 -4.01 -2.86
N ASN A 180 -10.38 -2.78 -2.50
CA ASN A 180 -9.45 -1.93 -1.75
C ASN A 180 -9.44 -2.27 -0.27
N ILE A 181 -10.63 -2.44 0.34
CA ILE A 181 -10.74 -2.86 1.73
C ILE A 181 -10.41 -4.35 1.83
N LYS A 182 -9.54 -4.69 2.77
CA LYS A 182 -9.18 -6.05 3.11
C LYS A 182 -9.37 -6.25 4.60
N SER A 183 -9.83 -7.42 5.01
CA SER A 183 -9.94 -7.77 6.43
C SER A 183 -9.19 -9.04 6.77
N THR A 184 -8.85 -9.22 8.05
CA THR A 184 -8.50 -10.54 8.58
C THR A 184 -9.71 -11.45 8.55
N ALA A 185 -9.45 -12.76 8.59
CA ALA A 185 -10.49 -13.79 8.64
C ALA A 185 -11.33 -13.68 9.91
N PHE A 186 -12.65 -13.82 9.81
CA PHE A 186 -13.56 -13.88 10.93
C PHE A 186 -14.74 -14.79 10.64
N ARG A 187 -15.54 -15.14 11.65
CA ARG A 187 -16.73 -15.97 11.51
C ARG A 187 -17.99 -15.20 11.83
N VAL A 188 -19.03 -15.44 11.04
CA VAL A 188 -20.34 -14.80 11.14
C VAL A 188 -21.42 -15.85 11.36
N ALA A 189 -22.43 -15.52 12.13
CA ALA A 189 -23.59 -16.39 12.34
C ALA A 189 -24.27 -16.72 10.99
N GLY A 190 -24.59 -17.99 10.83
CA GLY A 190 -25.18 -18.54 9.60
C GLY A 190 -24.20 -18.89 8.50
N LEU A 191 -22.89 -18.75 8.72
CA LEU A 191 -21.83 -19.17 7.79
C LEU A 191 -20.83 -20.06 8.53
N ASN A 192 -20.60 -21.29 8.01
CA ASN A 192 -19.72 -22.28 8.66
C ASN A 192 -18.23 -22.13 8.29
N GLN A 193 -17.87 -21.09 7.56
CA GLN A 193 -16.52 -20.86 7.05
C GLN A 193 -16.00 -19.49 7.46
N ASN A 194 -14.69 -19.33 7.37
CA ASN A 194 -14.07 -18.03 7.56
C ASN A 194 -14.44 -17.12 6.38
N VAL A 195 -14.79 -15.89 6.70
CA VAL A 195 -15.15 -14.86 5.74
C VAL A 195 -14.24 -13.66 5.87
N TYR A 196 -14.20 -12.88 4.81
CA TYR A 196 -13.43 -11.64 4.69
C TYR A 196 -14.37 -10.53 4.19
N ILE A 197 -14.07 -9.28 4.56
CA ILE A 197 -14.78 -8.10 4.05
C ILE A 197 -13.98 -7.49 2.90
N SER A 198 -14.68 -7.08 1.85
CA SER A 198 -14.16 -6.17 0.85
C SER A 198 -15.26 -5.24 0.32
N ASP A 199 -14.88 -4.33 -0.58
CA ASP A 199 -15.71 -3.25 -1.10
C ASP A 199 -15.92 -3.35 -2.61
N ILE A 200 -17.01 -2.77 -3.08
CA ILE A 200 -17.26 -2.49 -4.49
C ILE A 200 -17.70 -1.03 -4.60
N PRO A 201 -16.99 -0.19 -5.37
CA PRO A 201 -17.36 1.20 -5.55
C PRO A 201 -18.65 1.33 -6.40
N ASN A 202 -19.45 2.33 -6.06
CA ASN A 202 -20.57 2.75 -6.91
C ASN A 202 -20.05 3.57 -8.10
N THR A 203 -20.91 3.78 -9.09
CA THR A 203 -20.59 4.56 -10.30
C THR A 203 -20.18 6.01 -10.00
N ASN A 204 -20.65 6.58 -8.90
CA ASN A 204 -20.29 7.92 -8.44
C ASN A 204 -18.85 8.03 -7.90
N ARG A 205 -18.19 6.90 -7.57
CA ARG A 205 -16.85 6.83 -6.97
C ARG A 205 -16.69 7.59 -5.65
N ILE A 206 -17.80 7.94 -5.01
CA ILE A 206 -17.81 8.59 -3.69
C ILE A 206 -18.11 7.54 -2.63
N ASP A 207 -19.10 6.71 -2.93
CA ASP A 207 -19.58 5.67 -2.03
C ASP A 207 -19.46 4.30 -2.69
N GLY A 208 -19.58 3.27 -1.87
CA GLY A 208 -19.60 1.89 -2.31
C GLY A 208 -20.33 0.99 -1.33
N SER A 209 -20.46 -0.27 -1.69
CA SER A 209 -21.06 -1.31 -0.86
C SER A 209 -20.00 -2.31 -0.39
N LEU A 210 -20.18 -2.83 0.82
CA LEU A 210 -19.36 -3.89 1.38
C LEU A 210 -19.99 -5.26 1.08
N PHE A 211 -19.13 -6.25 0.91
CA PHE A 211 -19.54 -7.64 0.75
C PHE A 211 -18.64 -8.59 1.52
N LEU A 212 -19.19 -9.77 1.85
CA LEU A 212 -18.43 -10.87 2.43
C LEU A 212 -18.06 -11.87 1.35
N PHE A 213 -16.83 -12.31 1.38
CA PHE A 213 -16.33 -13.37 0.51
C PHE A 213 -15.54 -14.41 1.30
N THR A 214 -15.37 -15.56 0.71
CA THR A 214 -14.52 -16.63 1.23
C THR A 214 -13.49 -17.02 0.18
N VAL A 215 -12.36 -17.53 0.67
CA VAL A 215 -11.31 -18.10 -0.15
C VAL A 215 -11.32 -19.62 0.08
N PRO A 216 -11.66 -20.44 -0.91
CA PRO A 216 -11.85 -21.88 -0.73
C PRO A 216 -10.61 -22.64 -0.25
N SER A 217 -9.42 -22.17 -0.63
CA SER A 217 -8.13 -22.69 -0.16
C SER A 217 -7.09 -21.58 -0.12
N VAL A 218 -6.01 -21.78 0.64
CA VAL A 218 -4.91 -20.82 0.80
C VAL A 218 -4.29 -20.42 -0.55
N ASN A 219 -4.31 -21.34 -1.52
CA ASN A 219 -3.75 -21.13 -2.87
C ASN A 219 -4.80 -20.70 -3.91
N SER A 220 -6.06 -20.52 -3.50
CA SER A 220 -7.10 -20.10 -4.44
C SER A 220 -7.03 -18.60 -4.68
N THR A 221 -6.89 -18.21 -5.94
CA THR A 221 -6.91 -16.79 -6.35
C THR A 221 -8.33 -16.28 -6.63
N ASN A 222 -9.34 -17.15 -6.58
CA ASN A 222 -10.72 -16.80 -6.90
C ASN A 222 -11.58 -16.69 -5.64
N PRO A 223 -11.86 -15.48 -5.14
CA PRO A 223 -12.75 -15.26 -4.03
C PRO A 223 -14.20 -15.59 -4.43
N THR A 224 -14.93 -16.25 -3.55
CA THR A 224 -16.37 -16.53 -3.73
C THR A 224 -17.17 -15.58 -2.86
N VAL A 225 -18.01 -14.74 -3.45
CA VAL A 225 -18.89 -13.82 -2.72
C VAL A 225 -20.00 -14.61 -2.03
N VAL A 226 -20.08 -14.50 -0.70
CA VAL A 226 -21.07 -15.22 0.13
C VAL A 226 -22.27 -14.33 0.46
N ARG A 227 -22.04 -13.05 0.75
CA ARG A 227 -23.09 -12.10 1.09
C ARG A 227 -22.76 -10.72 0.54
N ARG A 228 -23.72 -10.08 -0.14
CA ARG A 228 -23.62 -8.72 -0.65
C ARG A 228 -24.32 -7.74 0.30
N ASN A 229 -23.99 -6.46 0.16
CA ASN A 229 -24.64 -5.35 0.88
C ASN A 229 -24.59 -5.52 2.41
N VAL A 230 -23.45 -5.93 2.94
CA VAL A 230 -23.22 -6.04 4.39
C VAL A 230 -22.84 -4.74 5.04
N GLY A 231 -22.75 -3.68 4.28
CA GLY A 231 -22.40 -2.36 4.76
C GLY A 231 -22.15 -1.38 3.62
N THR A 232 -21.70 -0.20 3.98
CA THR A 232 -21.36 0.90 3.04
C THR A 232 -19.97 1.42 3.32
N ILE A 233 -19.37 2.00 2.30
CA ILE A 233 -18.08 2.69 2.38
C ILE A 233 -18.22 4.07 1.76
N ASN A 234 -17.61 5.07 2.39
CA ASN A 234 -17.43 6.39 1.81
C ASN A 234 -15.93 6.62 1.56
N TYR A 235 -15.54 6.67 0.29
CA TYR A 235 -14.13 6.75 -0.11
C TYR A 235 -13.51 8.12 0.18
N GLN A 236 -14.28 9.19 0.07
CA GLN A 236 -13.80 10.55 0.31
C GLN A 236 -13.59 10.83 1.80
N LYS A 237 -14.52 10.35 2.65
CA LYS A 237 -14.42 10.54 4.11
C LYS A 237 -13.54 9.49 4.78
N GLY A 238 -13.21 8.41 4.08
CA GLY A 238 -12.48 7.28 4.66
C GLY A 238 -13.28 6.58 5.77
N ILE A 239 -14.59 6.39 5.57
CA ILE A 239 -15.49 5.78 6.56
C ILE A 239 -16.02 4.46 6.02
N VAL A 240 -15.95 3.44 6.85
CA VAL A 240 -16.51 2.11 6.61
C VAL A 240 -17.60 1.86 7.64
N THR A 241 -18.83 1.58 7.19
CA THR A 241 -19.96 1.23 8.04
C THR A 241 -20.41 -0.19 7.73
N ILE A 242 -20.39 -1.06 8.72
CA ILE A 242 -20.84 -2.46 8.64
C ILE A 242 -22.22 -2.52 9.26
N ASN A 243 -23.22 -2.95 8.48
CA ASN A 243 -24.59 -3.13 8.95
C ASN A 243 -24.62 -4.13 10.11
N PRO A 244 -25.70 -4.14 10.91
CA PRO A 244 -25.81 -5.07 12.05
C PRO A 244 -25.47 -6.50 11.64
N ILE A 245 -24.42 -7.04 12.25
CA ILE A 245 -23.88 -8.37 11.96
C ILE A 245 -23.53 -9.06 13.28
N ASN A 246 -23.81 -10.36 13.35
CA ASN A 246 -23.45 -11.18 14.50
C ASN A 246 -22.14 -11.92 14.21
N ILE A 247 -21.07 -11.48 14.87
CA ILE A 247 -19.72 -12.03 14.74
C ILE A 247 -19.51 -13.09 15.81
N LEU A 248 -19.08 -14.30 15.41
CA LEU A 248 -18.85 -15.43 16.31
C LEU A 248 -17.39 -15.57 16.74
N ALA A 249 -16.45 -15.19 15.87
CA ALA A 249 -15.01 -15.25 16.15
C ALA A 249 -14.25 -14.25 15.29
N GLY A 250 -13.12 -13.75 15.82
CA GLY A 250 -12.15 -12.89 15.16
C GLY A 250 -10.74 -13.21 15.63
N LYS A 251 -9.75 -12.46 15.13
CA LYS A 251 -8.36 -12.53 15.61
C LYS A 251 -8.32 -12.07 17.07
N ILE A 252 -7.55 -12.71 17.92
CA ILE A 252 -7.35 -12.27 19.32
C ILE A 252 -6.09 -11.40 19.37
N LYS A 253 -6.24 -10.17 19.88
CA LYS A 253 -5.15 -9.26 20.20
C LYS A 253 -5.38 -8.70 21.59
N ASP A 254 -4.38 -8.78 22.47
CA ASP A 254 -4.47 -8.32 23.87
C ASP A 254 -5.68 -8.87 24.63
N GLY A 255 -6.03 -10.14 24.36
CA GLY A 255 -7.18 -10.80 24.96
C GLY A 255 -8.55 -10.34 24.43
N GLN A 256 -8.60 -9.46 23.45
CA GLN A 256 -9.82 -8.95 22.84
C GLN A 256 -9.99 -9.47 21.41
N PRO A 257 -11.22 -9.84 21.00
CA PRO A 257 -11.49 -10.19 19.62
C PRO A 257 -11.50 -8.94 18.76
N ILE A 258 -10.71 -8.99 17.69
CA ILE A 258 -10.58 -7.90 16.73
C ILE A 258 -10.75 -8.40 15.29
N ILE A 259 -11.11 -7.48 14.40
CA ILE A 259 -10.98 -7.63 12.95
C ILE A 259 -10.08 -6.50 12.49
N GLU A 260 -8.95 -6.83 11.90
CA GLU A 260 -8.08 -5.85 11.27
C GLU A 260 -8.65 -5.50 9.90
N LEU A 261 -8.81 -4.23 9.63
CA LEU A 261 -9.25 -3.70 8.34
C LEU A 261 -8.13 -2.87 7.74
N SER A 262 -7.67 -3.26 6.56
CA SER A 262 -6.65 -2.53 5.80
C SER A 262 -7.25 -1.88 4.58
N ALA A 263 -6.72 -0.72 4.21
CA ALA A 263 -7.12 0.03 3.03
C ALA A 263 -5.93 0.78 2.44
N VAL A 264 -5.88 0.88 1.12
CA VAL A 264 -4.89 1.73 0.43
C VAL A 264 -5.41 3.17 0.44
N PRO A 265 -4.65 4.15 0.92
CA PRO A 265 -5.03 5.55 0.87
C PRO A 265 -4.99 6.09 -0.57
N ARG A 266 -5.78 7.12 -0.85
CA ARG A 266 -5.72 7.82 -2.14
C ARG A 266 -4.41 8.59 -2.32
N SER A 267 -3.93 9.19 -1.26
CA SER A 267 -2.62 9.83 -1.19
C SER A 267 -1.70 8.99 -0.31
N ASN A 268 -0.46 8.78 -0.73
CA ASN A 268 0.54 8.13 0.11
C ASN A 268 0.95 8.98 1.34
N ASP A 269 0.65 10.28 1.33
CA ASP A 269 0.72 11.11 2.52
C ASP A 269 -0.53 10.87 3.38
N VAL A 270 -0.34 10.44 4.62
CA VAL A 270 -1.42 10.10 5.55
C VAL A 270 -1.38 11.02 6.76
N VAL A 271 -2.55 11.52 7.16
CA VAL A 271 -2.68 12.47 8.28
C VAL A 271 -3.37 11.80 9.45
N GLY A 272 -2.81 11.92 10.64
CA GLY A 272 -3.48 11.58 11.90
C GLY A 272 -4.53 12.63 12.25
N LEU A 273 -5.66 12.20 12.81
CA LEU A 273 -6.69 13.09 13.32
C LEU A 273 -6.49 13.38 14.80
N GLN A 274 -7.31 14.29 15.34
CA GLN A 274 -7.26 14.66 16.77
C GLN A 274 -7.59 13.47 17.70
N ASP A 275 -8.49 12.57 17.27
CA ASP A 275 -8.89 11.39 18.03
C ASP A 275 -8.24 10.09 17.52
N LEU A 276 -7.34 10.19 16.53
CA LEU A 276 -6.76 9.05 15.83
C LEU A 276 -5.25 9.18 15.76
N TYR A 277 -4.57 8.39 16.59
CA TYR A 277 -3.11 8.40 16.66
C TYR A 277 -2.49 7.63 15.51
N LEU A 278 -1.63 8.29 14.75
CA LEU A 278 -0.91 7.69 13.62
C LEU A 278 0.32 6.92 14.12
N GLN A 279 0.43 5.66 13.75
CA GLN A 279 1.58 4.83 14.11
C GLN A 279 2.09 4.07 12.89
N LEU A 280 3.37 4.21 12.58
CA LEU A 280 4.03 3.39 11.56
C LEU A 280 4.37 2.02 12.16
N ASP A 281 3.76 0.97 11.64
CA ASP A 281 3.91 -0.40 12.12
C ASP A 281 5.00 -1.13 11.32
N ILE A 282 6.23 -1.03 11.81
CA ILE A 282 7.39 -1.66 11.18
C ILE A 282 7.34 -3.19 11.28
N SER A 283 6.72 -3.73 12.34
CA SER A 283 6.65 -5.17 12.56
C SER A 283 5.75 -5.90 11.56
N ASN A 284 4.71 -5.22 11.06
CA ASN A 284 3.83 -5.72 10.00
C ASN A 284 4.19 -5.16 8.61
N SER A 285 5.25 -4.36 8.52
CA SER A 285 5.78 -3.85 7.26
C SER A 285 6.75 -4.83 6.62
N ASN A 286 6.83 -4.83 5.30
CA ASN A 286 7.72 -5.68 4.54
C ASN A 286 8.81 -4.87 3.84
N PHE A 287 10.08 -5.31 3.96
CA PHE A 287 11.25 -4.73 3.31
C PHE A 287 11.94 -5.82 2.49
N GLU A 288 11.57 -5.92 1.23
CA GLU A 288 12.11 -6.88 0.27
C GLU A 288 13.35 -6.30 -0.41
N MET A 289 14.46 -7.02 -0.35
CA MET A 289 15.69 -6.64 -1.01
C MET A 289 15.79 -7.30 -2.37
N VAL A 290 15.99 -6.50 -3.42
CA VAL A 290 16.13 -6.95 -4.81
C VAL A 290 17.47 -6.48 -5.35
N VAL A 291 18.23 -7.39 -5.94
CA VAL A 291 19.51 -7.03 -6.58
C VAL A 291 19.22 -6.15 -7.80
N ASP A 292 19.84 -4.97 -7.84
CA ASP A 292 19.86 -4.15 -9.04
C ASP A 292 20.91 -4.72 -10.02
N ASN A 293 20.45 -5.47 -11.00
CA ASN A 293 21.31 -6.14 -11.96
C ASN A 293 22.14 -5.15 -12.80
N ILE A 294 21.59 -3.97 -13.08
CA ILE A 294 22.27 -2.93 -13.85
C ILE A 294 23.40 -2.34 -13.01
N ALA A 295 23.10 -1.86 -11.82
CA ALA A 295 24.08 -1.26 -10.93
C ALA A 295 25.15 -2.26 -10.45
N SER A 296 24.78 -3.54 -10.32
CA SER A 296 25.69 -4.63 -9.94
C SER A 296 26.53 -5.17 -11.12
N GLY A 297 26.26 -4.72 -12.36
CA GLY A 297 26.93 -5.22 -13.55
C GLY A 297 26.56 -6.66 -13.92
N LEU A 298 25.44 -7.18 -13.39
CA LEU A 298 24.97 -8.53 -13.64
C LEU A 298 24.00 -8.62 -14.83
N ASP A 299 23.59 -7.51 -15.38
CA ASP A 299 22.71 -7.50 -16.55
C ASP A 299 23.51 -7.78 -17.82
N PRO A 300 23.32 -8.95 -18.46
CA PRO A 300 24.00 -9.26 -19.71
C PRO A 300 23.59 -8.34 -20.85
N SER A 301 22.44 -7.68 -20.77
CA SER A 301 21.99 -6.71 -21.75
C SER A 301 22.67 -5.37 -21.61
N ALA A 302 23.16 -4.99 -20.44
CA ALA A 302 23.83 -3.72 -20.18
C ALA A 302 25.15 -3.61 -20.96
N SER A 303 25.90 -4.73 -21.15
CA SER A 303 27.11 -4.79 -21.95
C SER A 303 26.82 -4.77 -23.46
N ASN A 304 25.60 -5.10 -23.87
CA ASN A 304 25.15 -5.16 -25.24
C ASN A 304 24.19 -4.02 -25.61
N TYR A 305 24.15 -2.96 -24.80
CA TYR A 305 23.33 -1.80 -25.12
C TYR A 305 23.91 -1.05 -26.30
N ILE A 306 23.52 -1.46 -27.50
CA ILE A 306 23.91 -0.81 -28.74
C ILE A 306 22.99 0.40 -28.92
N THR A 307 23.44 1.56 -28.47
CA THR A 307 22.73 2.84 -28.63
C THR A 307 22.54 3.21 -30.12
N SER A 308 23.33 2.63 -31.02
CA SER A 308 23.24 2.84 -32.45
C SER A 308 21.96 2.31 -33.11
N SER A 309 21.27 1.37 -32.50
CA SER A 309 20.03 0.79 -33.08
C SER A 309 18.82 1.74 -33.05
N SER A 310 18.84 2.73 -32.16
CA SER A 310 17.76 3.71 -32.02
C SER A 310 17.96 4.98 -32.87
N TYR A 311 19.14 5.14 -33.46
CA TYR A 311 19.52 6.33 -34.22
C TYR A 311 20.11 5.94 -35.54
N ALA A 312 19.57 6.51 -36.62
CA ALA A 312 20.18 6.45 -37.96
C ALA A 312 20.41 7.87 -38.43
N ASN A 313 21.66 8.19 -38.83
CA ASN A 313 22.06 9.51 -39.32
C ASN A 313 21.70 10.68 -38.39
N GLY A 314 21.79 10.47 -37.05
CA GLY A 314 21.48 11.48 -36.05
C GLY A 314 19.97 11.68 -35.76
N ALA A 315 19.10 10.93 -36.40
CA ALA A 315 17.67 10.97 -36.17
C ALA A 315 17.20 9.73 -35.40
N LEU A 316 16.25 9.91 -34.45
CA LEU A 316 15.60 8.81 -33.73
C LEU A 316 14.70 8.03 -34.70
N VAL A 317 15.03 6.77 -34.94
CA VAL A 317 14.18 5.85 -35.71
C VAL A 317 13.17 5.23 -34.80
N ARG A 318 11.89 5.58 -34.95
CA ARG A 318 10.80 4.92 -34.26
C ARG A 318 10.35 3.72 -35.11
N VAL A 319 10.42 2.55 -34.51
CA VAL A 319 9.88 1.33 -35.10
C VAL A 319 8.37 1.28 -34.83
N THR A 320 7.60 1.42 -35.92
CA THR A 320 6.14 1.23 -35.89
C THR A 320 5.81 -0.08 -36.59
N GLY A 321 5.39 -1.07 -35.86
CA GLY A 321 5.00 -2.38 -36.39
C GLY A 321 5.30 -3.52 -35.44
N ASP A 322 4.72 -4.67 -35.70
CA ASP A 322 4.90 -5.86 -34.88
C ASP A 322 6.32 -6.42 -35.06
N ILE A 323 6.99 -6.69 -33.93
CA ILE A 323 8.28 -7.37 -33.92
C ILE A 323 8.01 -8.88 -33.87
N ALA A 324 8.22 -9.57 -34.96
CA ALA A 324 8.16 -11.02 -35.00
C ALA A 324 9.56 -11.61 -34.81
N THR A 325 9.71 -12.50 -33.84
CA THR A 325 10.94 -13.28 -33.65
C THR A 325 10.68 -14.70 -34.13
N THR A 326 11.37 -15.10 -35.19
CA THR A 326 11.40 -16.49 -35.65
C THR A 326 12.85 -16.97 -35.60
N SER A 327 13.12 -18.03 -34.85
CA SER A 327 14.42 -18.71 -34.79
C SER A 327 15.61 -17.79 -34.44
N GLY A 328 15.48 -16.95 -33.43
CA GLY A 328 16.58 -16.12 -32.95
C GLY A 328 16.94 -14.91 -33.84
N GLN A 329 16.24 -14.70 -34.93
CA GLN A 329 16.40 -13.50 -35.75
C GLN A 329 15.26 -12.51 -35.48
N ARG A 330 15.65 -11.30 -35.14
CA ARG A 330 14.73 -10.17 -34.94
C ARG A 330 14.43 -9.54 -36.28
N VAL A 331 13.22 -9.71 -36.80
CA VAL A 331 12.76 -9.00 -37.99
C VAL A 331 12.05 -7.74 -37.56
N VAL A 332 12.59 -6.60 -37.93
CA VAL A 332 11.96 -5.30 -37.66
C VAL A 332 11.36 -4.81 -38.98
N ASN A 333 10.02 -4.78 -39.04
CA ASN A 333 9.36 -4.14 -40.18
C ASN A 333 9.32 -2.63 -39.95
N VAL A 334 10.13 -1.93 -40.69
CA VAL A 334 10.12 -0.46 -40.71
C VAL A 334 9.21 -0.04 -41.87
N SER A 335 7.97 0.28 -41.58
CA SER A 335 7.08 0.87 -42.57
C SER A 335 7.18 2.39 -42.48
N ASN A 336 7.75 2.99 -43.55
CA ASN A 336 7.72 4.43 -43.84
C ASN A 336 8.08 5.40 -42.73
N VAL A 337 9.35 5.52 -42.41
CA VAL A 337 9.85 6.63 -41.63
C VAL A 337 10.47 7.66 -42.57
N SER A 338 9.76 8.74 -42.89
CA SER A 338 10.37 9.92 -43.48
C SER A 338 11.22 10.61 -42.43
N ALA A 339 12.51 10.37 -42.43
CA ALA A 339 13.44 11.10 -41.58
C ALA A 339 13.69 12.48 -42.22
N THR A 340 13.04 13.51 -41.70
CA THR A 340 13.40 14.90 -42.00
C THR A 340 14.56 15.28 -41.10
N ALA A 341 15.77 15.15 -41.60
CA ALA A 341 16.95 15.66 -40.89
C ALA A 341 16.97 17.19 -41.01
N THR A 342 16.66 17.87 -39.89
CA THR A 342 16.89 19.32 -39.84
C THR A 342 18.33 19.57 -39.45
N THR A 343 19.19 19.69 -40.43
CA THR A 343 20.57 20.13 -40.22
C THR A 343 20.54 21.65 -40.05
N ARG A 344 20.86 22.10 -38.85
CA ARG A 344 21.07 23.52 -38.57
C ARG A 344 22.52 23.88 -38.88
N THR A 345 22.81 24.08 -40.14
CA THR A 345 23.99 24.78 -40.58
C THR A 345 23.58 25.71 -41.72
N GLY A 346 23.97 26.93 -41.58
CA GLY A 346 23.66 27.95 -42.58
C GLY A 346 24.25 27.61 -43.93
N SER A 347 23.47 27.96 -44.93
CA SER A 347 23.82 28.16 -46.34
C SER A 347 24.11 26.91 -47.20
N THR A 348 23.21 26.78 -48.17
CA THR A 348 23.30 26.20 -49.51
C THR A 348 23.24 24.68 -49.71
N ALA A 349 22.30 24.36 -50.57
CA ALA A 349 22.10 23.15 -51.38
C ALA A 349 21.34 21.98 -50.78
N SER A 350 20.07 21.96 -51.11
CA SER A 350 19.15 20.82 -51.01
C SER A 350 19.59 19.74 -52.02
N THR A 351 20.03 18.60 -51.53
CA THR A 351 20.14 17.40 -52.34
C THR A 351 19.15 16.37 -51.84
N THR A 352 18.05 16.23 -52.55
CA THR A 352 17.03 15.19 -52.27
C THR A 352 17.54 13.87 -52.87
N THR A 353 18.03 12.96 -52.06
CA THR A 353 18.34 11.60 -52.52
C THR A 353 17.15 10.71 -52.24
N THR A 354 16.36 10.41 -53.27
CA THR A 354 15.30 9.43 -53.23
C THR A 354 15.91 8.04 -53.44
N THR A 355 16.07 7.25 -52.41
CA THR A 355 16.48 5.85 -52.51
C THR A 355 15.24 4.99 -52.69
N THR A 356 14.96 4.56 -53.89
CA THR A 356 13.90 3.57 -54.19
C THR A 356 14.51 2.18 -53.96
N THR A 357 14.10 1.53 -52.90
CA THR A 357 14.47 0.10 -52.66
C THR A 357 13.39 -0.77 -53.26
N THR A 358 13.74 -1.43 -54.40
CA THR A 358 12.88 -2.43 -55.03
C THR A 358 12.97 -3.73 -54.26
N THR A 359 11.87 -4.16 -53.68
CA THR A 359 11.76 -5.47 -53.02
C THR A 359 11.50 -6.53 -54.08
N THR A 360 12.48 -7.38 -54.34
CA THR A 360 12.27 -8.65 -55.07
C THR A 360 11.81 -9.70 -54.09
N SER A 361 10.57 -10.12 -54.22
CA SER A 361 10.02 -11.28 -53.52
C SER A 361 10.47 -12.54 -54.26
N THR A 362 11.41 -13.29 -53.71
CA THR A 362 11.68 -14.66 -54.16
C THR A 362 10.90 -15.63 -53.30
N THR A 363 9.89 -16.21 -53.89
CA THR A 363 9.16 -17.37 -53.35
C THR A 363 10.03 -18.61 -53.60
N PRO A 364 10.39 -19.43 -52.62
CA PRO A 364 10.96 -20.73 -52.87
C PRO A 364 9.87 -21.72 -53.21
N SER A 365 10.01 -22.29 -54.41
CA SER A 365 9.23 -23.40 -54.95
C SER A 365 9.41 -24.64 -54.09
N ALA A 366 8.31 -25.34 -53.82
CA ALA A 366 8.27 -26.63 -53.15
C ALA A 366 8.88 -27.69 -54.09
N ALA A 367 9.87 -28.41 -53.61
CA ALA A 367 10.34 -29.65 -54.22
C ALA A 367 9.76 -30.84 -53.40
N SER A 368 8.93 -31.62 -54.10
CA SER A 368 8.44 -32.93 -53.67
C SER A 368 9.58 -33.94 -53.74
N GLY A 369 9.76 -34.69 -52.66
CA GLY A 369 10.64 -35.85 -52.62
C GLY A 369 10.03 -36.95 -51.79
N THR A 370 9.52 -37.95 -52.48
CA THR A 370 9.05 -39.25 -51.99
C THR A 370 10.23 -40.15 -51.60
N SER A 371 10.16 -40.88 -50.51
CA SER A 371 10.45 -42.33 -50.35
C SER A 371 10.54 -42.74 -48.89
N THR A 372 9.64 -43.61 -48.51
CA THR A 372 9.77 -45.04 -48.19
C THR A 372 10.65 -45.41 -47.00
N GLY A 373 10.01 -45.97 -45.99
CA GLY A 373 10.36 -47.25 -45.43
C GLY A 373 11.12 -47.27 -44.13
N GLY A 374 10.57 -48.00 -43.16
CA GLY A 374 11.37 -48.63 -42.13
C GLY A 374 10.77 -48.63 -40.75
N SER A 375 10.10 -49.72 -40.45
CA SER A 375 9.59 -50.23 -39.19
C SER A 375 10.68 -50.50 -38.15
N SER A 376 10.37 -50.37 -36.88
CA SER A 376 10.47 -51.35 -35.77
C SER A 376 10.61 -50.65 -34.43
N SER A 377 9.69 -50.76 -33.54
CA SER A 377 9.42 -51.70 -32.44
C SER A 377 10.31 -51.55 -31.21
N SER A 378 9.60 -51.63 -30.08
CA SER A 378 9.96 -51.98 -28.71
C SER A 378 10.39 -50.78 -27.85
N GLY A 379 9.74 -50.44 -26.74
CA GLY A 379 9.29 -51.30 -25.65
C GLY A 379 10.08 -50.91 -24.40
N GLY A 380 9.40 -50.52 -23.33
CA GLY A 380 10.10 -50.36 -22.05
C GLY A 380 9.43 -49.37 -21.07
N SER A 381 8.45 -49.87 -20.41
CA SER A 381 7.94 -49.45 -19.10
C SER A 381 9.05 -49.47 -18.06
N TYR A 382 9.04 -48.57 -17.07
CA TYR A 382 9.10 -48.87 -15.64
C TYR A 382 8.86 -47.61 -14.78
N SER A 383 8.01 -47.81 -13.77
CA SER A 383 7.73 -47.07 -12.57
C SER A 383 8.95 -46.77 -11.71
N TYR A 384 9.00 -45.63 -11.06
CA TYR A 384 8.87 -45.42 -9.60
C TYR A 384 8.53 -43.98 -9.39
#